data_0c647caff85c6e4a394f69fbfdb62a56
#
_entry.id   0c647caff85c6e4a394f69fbfdb62a56
#
_cell.length_a   1.000
_cell.length_b   1.000
_cell.length_c   1.000
_cell.angle_alpha   90.00
_cell.angle_beta   90.00
_cell.angle_gamma   90.00
#
_symmetry.space_group_name_H-M   'P 1'
#
loop_
_entity.id
_entity.type
_entity.pdbx_description
1 polymer ?
#
loop_
_entity_poly.entity_id
_entity_poly.type
_entity_poly.pdbx_seq_one_letter_code
_entity_poly.pdbx_strand_id
1 'polypeptide(L)'
;MNQMKKYIVLFIAGLFLVSCGTDHTNDPQSIKKKIREYQEEIAVLNDKITELETQLGETGNSTGQESGMKVRVEVAQIQPFSEYFEATGELEAEDEAFISPEVPGQITEIYVEEGQRVKTGQLLAKLNTSLVEKNINEVKTQLAYAETMFKKQKELWEKNIGSERQYLDAKNQVESLQNKLETLQAQYKMSLIYSPLSGYVETIIQKKGELASPGMQLMQIVGLDKMKVTAKISEVYLPVVHEGDTVKVYFPSYPEIVFKRPITRIGHVVDKQNRTFKVQVTVENNKGILKPNLLASIVINNYNSDNHIVVPSRLIREDMKGSYLYVAQKDGDRWVAQKKYITMGKSYRQKSEVLSGLEPGEQIITDGFNNVTDGAVLQIVD
;
A
#
# COMPACT_ATOMS: atom_id res chain seq x y z
N MET A 1 13.40 -76.94 -34.85
CA MET A 1 12.75 -75.62 -34.72
C MET A 1 12.85 -75.05 -33.31
N ASN A 2 13.71 -75.61 -32.44
CA ASN A 2 13.83 -75.18 -31.01
C ASN A 2 15.24 -74.73 -30.57
N GLN A 3 16.21 -74.77 -31.50
CA GLN A 3 17.58 -74.26 -31.18
C GLN A 3 17.83 -72.83 -31.64
N MET A 4 17.09 -72.33 -32.64
CA MET A 4 17.26 -70.94 -33.15
C MET A 4 16.63 -69.85 -32.27
N LYS A 5 15.68 -70.19 -31.42
CA LYS A 5 15.07 -69.27 -30.47
C LYS A 5 15.95 -68.94 -29.26
N LYS A 6 16.92 -69.78 -28.90
CA LYS A 6 17.85 -69.54 -27.78
C LYS A 6 18.94 -68.48 -28.08
N TYR A 7 19.36 -68.39 -29.34
CA TYR A 7 20.40 -67.41 -29.75
C TYR A 7 19.87 -66.02 -30.01
N ILE A 8 18.59 -65.87 -30.35
CA ILE A 8 17.95 -64.54 -30.51
C ILE A 8 17.67 -63.88 -29.16
N VAL A 9 17.38 -64.64 -28.12
CA VAL A 9 17.16 -64.06 -26.75
C VAL A 9 18.49 -63.67 -26.10
N LEU A 10 19.62 -64.32 -26.44
CA LEU A 10 20.93 -63.94 -25.89
C LEU A 10 21.54 -62.70 -26.58
N PHE A 11 21.13 -62.40 -27.83
CA PHE A 11 21.61 -61.21 -28.58
C PHE A 11 20.83 -59.96 -28.25
N ILE A 12 19.60 -60.06 -27.74
CA ILE A 12 18.77 -58.94 -27.30
C ILE A 12 19.10 -58.52 -25.83
N ALA A 13 19.67 -59.50 -25.03
CA ALA A 13 20.10 -59.19 -23.65
C ALA A 13 21.48 -58.48 -23.57
N GLY A 14 22.27 -58.47 -24.66
CA GLY A 14 23.57 -57.82 -24.73
C GLY A 14 23.53 -56.34 -25.14
N LEU A 15 22.38 -55.79 -25.57
CA LEU A 15 22.26 -54.41 -26.07
C LEU A 15 21.69 -53.41 -25.06
N PHE A 16 21.43 -53.82 -23.79
CA PHE A 16 20.85 -52.98 -22.77
C PHE A 16 21.80 -52.57 -21.61
N LEU A 17 23.10 -52.78 -21.75
CA LEU A 17 24.07 -52.46 -20.71
C LEU A 17 25.10 -51.36 -21.09
N VAL A 18 24.75 -50.49 -22.05
CA VAL A 18 25.56 -49.28 -22.28
C VAL A 18 24.62 -48.08 -22.38
N SER A 19 24.07 -47.67 -21.28
CA SER A 19 23.56 -46.28 -21.09
C SER A 19 23.26 -46.05 -19.62
N CYS A 20 24.32 -45.81 -18.86
CA CYS A 20 24.27 -45.08 -17.61
C CYS A 20 25.59 -44.31 -17.51
N GLY A 21 25.75 -43.35 -18.42
CA GLY A 21 26.68 -42.25 -18.26
C GLY A 21 25.96 -41.20 -17.42
N THR A 22 26.31 -41.09 -16.15
CA THR A 22 25.95 -39.95 -15.29
C THR A 22 26.55 -38.70 -15.89
N ASP A 23 25.70 -37.91 -16.54
CA ASP A 23 26.01 -36.53 -16.96
C ASP A 23 26.31 -35.68 -15.72
N HIS A 24 27.55 -35.63 -15.32
CA HIS A 24 28.09 -34.59 -14.48
C HIS A 24 28.28 -33.31 -15.30
N THR A 25 27.17 -32.68 -15.70
CA THR A 25 27.18 -31.48 -16.55
C THR A 25 27.12 -30.18 -15.75
N ASN A 26 27.36 -30.18 -14.42
CA ASN A 26 27.33 -28.99 -13.59
C ASN A 26 28.67 -28.59 -12.96
N ASP A 27 29.79 -29.13 -13.43
CA ASP A 27 31.08 -28.61 -13.02
C ASP A 27 31.37 -27.32 -13.79
N PRO A 28 31.64 -26.19 -13.08
CA PRO A 28 31.94 -24.88 -13.69
C PRO A 28 33.10 -24.92 -14.70
N GLN A 29 34.03 -25.89 -14.56
CA GLN A 29 35.14 -26.07 -15.49
C GLN A 29 34.67 -26.75 -16.79
N SER A 30 33.79 -27.72 -16.74
CA SER A 30 33.24 -28.40 -17.91
C SER A 30 32.35 -27.45 -18.72
N ILE A 31 31.57 -26.59 -18.05
CA ILE A 31 30.75 -25.57 -18.71
C ILE A 31 31.65 -24.52 -19.41
N LYS A 32 32.72 -24.05 -18.76
CA LYS A 32 33.69 -23.14 -19.39
C LYS A 32 34.38 -23.76 -20.60
N LYS A 33 34.67 -25.06 -20.57
CA LYS A 33 35.27 -25.76 -21.71
C LYS A 33 34.28 -25.83 -22.89
N LYS A 34 33.02 -26.18 -22.65
CA LYS A 34 31.96 -26.19 -23.68
C LYS A 34 31.70 -24.80 -24.27
N ILE A 35 31.73 -23.76 -23.44
CA ILE A 35 31.58 -22.38 -23.92
C ILE A 35 32.73 -22.03 -24.88
N ARG A 36 33.96 -22.41 -24.54
CA ARG A 36 35.11 -22.17 -25.42
C ARG A 36 35.04 -22.92 -26.72
N GLU A 37 34.62 -24.20 -26.68
CA GLU A 37 34.40 -25.03 -27.88
C GLU A 37 33.33 -24.41 -28.80
N TYR A 38 32.21 -23.95 -28.25
CA TYR A 38 31.17 -23.27 -29.04
C TYR A 38 31.64 -21.90 -29.55
N GLN A 39 32.48 -21.19 -28.85
CA GLN A 39 33.05 -19.93 -29.32
C GLN A 39 34.02 -20.16 -30.51
N GLU A 40 34.81 -21.23 -30.47
CA GLU A 40 35.68 -21.60 -31.58
C GLU A 40 34.85 -22.07 -32.79
N GLU A 41 33.76 -22.82 -32.59
CA GLU A 41 32.84 -23.24 -33.62
C GLU A 41 32.14 -22.06 -34.30
N ILE A 42 31.70 -21.06 -33.52
CA ILE A 42 31.11 -19.83 -34.02
C ILE A 42 32.15 -19.02 -34.85
N ALA A 43 33.41 -18.96 -34.44
CA ALA A 43 34.46 -18.33 -35.21
C ALA A 43 34.66 -18.98 -36.57
N VAL A 44 34.75 -20.31 -36.61
CA VAL A 44 34.89 -21.11 -37.88
C VAL A 44 33.66 -20.96 -38.77
N LEU A 45 32.46 -20.88 -38.20
CA LEU A 45 31.23 -20.66 -38.96
C LEU A 45 31.17 -19.26 -39.56
N ASN A 46 31.61 -18.27 -38.81
CA ASN A 46 31.70 -16.87 -39.29
C ASN A 46 32.73 -16.73 -40.41
N ASP A 47 33.89 -17.37 -40.31
CA ASP A 47 34.89 -17.39 -41.40
C ASP A 47 34.30 -18.03 -42.65
N LYS A 48 33.57 -19.14 -42.52
CA LYS A 48 32.87 -19.79 -43.65
C LYS A 48 31.79 -18.92 -44.27
N ILE A 49 31.03 -18.18 -43.45
CA ILE A 49 30.03 -17.24 -43.94
C ILE A 49 30.73 -16.14 -44.76
N THR A 50 31.82 -15.58 -44.25
CA THR A 50 32.60 -14.54 -44.95
C THR A 50 33.19 -15.08 -46.28
N GLU A 51 33.68 -16.32 -46.29
CA GLU A 51 34.17 -16.96 -47.50
C GLU A 51 33.06 -17.18 -48.54
N LEU A 52 31.87 -17.63 -48.14
CA LEU A 52 30.72 -17.83 -48.98
C LEU A 52 30.15 -16.47 -49.49
N GLU A 53 30.15 -15.44 -48.65
CA GLU A 53 29.76 -14.10 -49.05
C GLU A 53 30.73 -13.49 -50.09
N THR A 54 32.02 -13.76 -49.93
CA THR A 54 33.04 -13.37 -50.92
C THR A 54 32.85 -14.10 -52.26
N GLN A 55 32.53 -15.39 -52.25
CA GLN A 55 32.21 -16.18 -53.45
C GLN A 55 30.91 -15.74 -54.12
N LEU A 56 29.91 -15.28 -53.35
CA LEU A 56 28.68 -14.71 -53.86
C LEU A 56 28.92 -13.32 -54.51
N GLY A 57 29.86 -12.52 -53.93
CA GLY A 57 30.27 -11.20 -54.48
C GLY A 57 31.00 -11.30 -55.81
N GLU A 58 31.75 -12.39 -56.09
CA GLU A 58 32.45 -12.58 -57.34
C GLU A 58 31.56 -13.02 -58.53
N THR A 59 30.32 -13.49 -58.27
CA THR A 59 29.40 -13.99 -59.30
C THR A 59 28.28 -13.00 -59.69
N GLY A 60 28.23 -11.84 -59.07
CA GLY A 60 27.16 -10.87 -59.30
C GLY A 60 27.66 -9.52 -59.71
N ASN A 61 27.83 -9.31 -61.02
CA ASN A 61 28.00 -8.00 -61.60
C ASN A 61 26.65 -7.25 -61.53
N SER A 62 26.36 -6.58 -60.40
CA SER A 62 25.27 -5.64 -60.25
C SER A 62 25.74 -4.43 -59.45
N THR A 63 25.68 -3.30 -60.13
CA THR A 63 25.81 -1.91 -59.64
C THR A 63 25.53 -1.76 -58.17
N GLY A 64 26.58 -1.37 -57.42
CA GLY A 64 26.56 -1.21 -55.96
C GLY A 64 25.48 -0.26 -55.48
N GLN A 65 24.51 -0.85 -54.83
CA GLN A 65 23.78 -0.26 -53.75
C GLN A 65 23.97 -1.20 -52.56
N GLU A 66 24.97 -0.93 -51.71
CA GLU A 66 25.11 -1.60 -50.43
C GLU A 66 23.78 -1.42 -49.71
N SER A 67 22.98 -2.48 -49.71
CA SER A 67 21.70 -2.53 -49.00
C SER A 67 21.95 -2.43 -47.51
N GLY A 68 21.97 -1.22 -46.96
CA GLY A 68 22.13 -0.99 -45.54
C GLY A 68 21.07 -1.73 -44.72
N MET A 69 21.43 -2.16 -43.52
CA MET A 69 20.47 -2.77 -42.59
C MET A 69 19.34 -1.80 -42.24
N LYS A 70 18.10 -2.20 -42.49
CA LYS A 70 16.92 -1.39 -42.16
C LYS A 70 16.76 -1.25 -40.68
N VAL A 71 16.80 -0.02 -40.17
CA VAL A 71 16.66 0.29 -38.73
C VAL A 71 15.74 1.49 -38.54
N ARG A 72 15.06 1.55 -37.40
CA ARG A 72 14.43 2.76 -36.91
C ARG A 72 15.31 3.39 -35.85
N VAL A 73 15.28 4.71 -35.80
CA VAL A 73 16.03 5.48 -34.85
C VAL A 73 15.13 6.45 -34.09
N GLU A 74 15.44 6.70 -32.83
CA GLU A 74 14.84 7.76 -32.03
C GLU A 74 15.93 8.67 -31.50
N VAL A 75 15.63 9.95 -31.39
CA VAL A 75 16.60 10.93 -30.86
C VAL A 75 16.67 10.81 -29.34
N ALA A 76 17.87 10.66 -28.83
CA ALA A 76 18.14 10.69 -27.40
C ALA A 76 17.73 12.04 -26.82
N GLN A 77 16.80 12.03 -25.87
CA GLN A 77 16.29 13.22 -25.23
C GLN A 77 16.34 13.09 -23.72
N ILE A 78 16.64 14.19 -23.05
CA ILE A 78 16.46 14.30 -21.61
C ILE A 78 14.96 14.26 -21.32
N GLN A 79 14.56 13.32 -20.48
CA GLN A 79 13.18 13.12 -20.08
C GLN A 79 13.10 12.92 -18.57
N PRO A 80 12.02 13.37 -17.93
CA PRO A 80 11.80 13.07 -16.52
C PRO A 80 11.65 11.55 -16.32
N PHE A 81 12.41 11.03 -15.39
CA PHE A 81 12.34 9.62 -14.96
C PHE A 81 11.88 9.54 -13.53
N SER A 82 10.91 8.70 -13.26
CA SER A 82 10.39 8.48 -11.90
C SER A 82 10.23 6.99 -11.65
N GLU A 83 10.74 6.54 -10.52
CA GLU A 83 10.55 5.19 -10.01
C GLU A 83 9.51 5.21 -8.88
N TYR A 84 8.59 4.26 -8.90
CA TYR A 84 7.57 4.12 -7.89
C TYR A 84 7.61 2.70 -7.33
N PHE A 85 7.30 2.56 -6.06
CA PHE A 85 6.99 1.27 -5.49
C PHE A 85 5.56 1.26 -4.94
N GLU A 86 5.01 0.08 -4.80
CA GLU A 86 3.66 -0.14 -4.32
C GLU A 86 3.70 -0.86 -2.98
N ALA A 87 2.92 -0.36 -2.03
CA ALA A 87 2.73 -0.97 -0.73
C ALA A 87 1.26 -1.30 -0.53
N THR A 88 0.98 -2.52 -0.12
CA THR A 88 -0.36 -2.96 0.22
C THR A 88 -0.67 -2.64 1.68
N GLY A 89 -1.87 -2.13 1.92
CA GLY A 89 -2.37 -1.77 3.24
C GLY A 89 -3.86 -2.07 3.38
N GLU A 90 -4.38 -1.75 4.53
CA GLU A 90 -5.79 -1.91 4.88
C GLU A 90 -6.42 -0.54 5.13
N LEU A 91 -7.69 -0.44 4.78
CA LEU A 91 -8.50 0.73 5.06
C LEU A 91 -9.14 0.58 6.44
N GLU A 92 -8.85 1.49 7.35
CA GLU A 92 -9.36 1.52 8.71
C GLU A 92 -10.29 2.73 8.88
N ALA A 93 -11.33 2.62 9.71
CA ALA A 93 -12.09 3.79 10.13
C ALA A 93 -11.19 4.73 10.96
N GLU A 94 -11.32 6.04 10.77
CA GLU A 94 -10.60 7.00 11.63
C GLU A 94 -11.17 7.00 13.03
N ASP A 95 -12.51 6.98 13.14
CA ASP A 95 -13.25 7.01 14.39
C ASP A 95 -14.02 5.69 14.56
N GLU A 96 -13.73 4.99 15.63
CA GLU A 96 -14.39 3.77 16.04
C GLU A 96 -14.58 3.79 17.55
N ALA A 97 -15.75 3.40 18.04
CA ALA A 97 -16.02 3.33 19.45
C ALA A 97 -16.81 2.07 19.83
N PHE A 98 -16.26 1.33 20.79
CA PHE A 98 -17.00 0.29 21.50
C PHE A 98 -17.72 0.95 22.69
N ILE A 99 -19.03 0.97 22.62
CA ILE A 99 -19.88 1.59 23.64
C ILE A 99 -20.05 0.62 24.78
N SER A 100 -19.74 1.05 26.00
CA SER A 100 -20.01 0.33 27.24
C SER A 100 -20.70 1.26 28.23
N PRO A 101 -21.55 0.75 29.15
CA PRO A 101 -22.16 1.55 30.18
C PRO A 101 -21.14 2.01 31.21
N GLU A 102 -21.38 3.18 31.82
CA GLU A 102 -20.56 3.72 32.91
C GLU A 102 -20.99 3.17 34.28
N VAL A 103 -22.25 2.71 34.39
CA VAL A 103 -22.83 2.14 35.61
C VAL A 103 -23.47 0.78 35.31
N PRO A 104 -23.48 -0.16 36.25
CA PRO A 104 -24.15 -1.45 36.03
C PRO A 104 -25.67 -1.27 36.06
N GLY A 105 -26.37 -2.03 35.20
CA GLY A 105 -27.83 -2.02 35.14
C GLY A 105 -28.40 -2.93 34.06
N GLN A 106 -29.67 -3.31 34.20
CA GLN A 106 -30.38 -4.05 33.16
C GLN A 106 -30.74 -3.14 32.00
N ILE A 107 -30.50 -3.56 30.76
CA ILE A 107 -30.91 -2.84 29.57
C ILE A 107 -32.44 -2.88 29.45
N THR A 108 -33.09 -1.73 29.55
CA THR A 108 -34.54 -1.63 29.42
C THR A 108 -34.96 -1.34 27.99
N GLU A 109 -34.19 -0.52 27.26
CA GLU A 109 -34.48 -0.16 25.89
C GLU A 109 -33.20 0.08 25.09
N ILE A 110 -33.25 -0.29 23.80
CA ILE A 110 -32.25 0.04 22.78
C ILE A 110 -33.02 0.80 21.69
N TYR A 111 -32.55 2.00 21.36
CA TYR A 111 -33.25 2.96 20.48
C TYR A 111 -32.71 2.97 19.05
N VAL A 112 -31.75 2.11 18.75
CA VAL A 112 -31.06 2.05 17.46
C VAL A 112 -31.02 0.62 16.96
N GLU A 113 -30.83 0.47 15.64
CA GLU A 113 -30.70 -0.81 14.97
C GLU A 113 -29.32 -0.91 14.28
N GLU A 114 -28.85 -2.13 14.01
CA GLU A 114 -27.62 -2.36 13.24
C GLU A 114 -27.77 -1.77 11.82
N GLY A 115 -26.72 -1.10 11.33
CA GLY A 115 -26.72 -0.36 10.09
C GLY A 115 -27.32 1.05 10.17
N GLN A 116 -27.92 1.44 11.29
CA GLN A 116 -28.50 2.77 11.47
C GLN A 116 -27.40 3.83 11.64
N ARG A 117 -27.55 4.98 10.97
CA ARG A 117 -26.70 6.14 11.18
C ARG A 117 -27.11 6.89 12.45
N VAL A 118 -26.12 7.19 13.28
CA VAL A 118 -26.27 7.93 14.55
C VAL A 118 -25.40 9.18 14.56
N LYS A 119 -25.78 10.15 15.40
CA LYS A 119 -25.03 11.40 15.61
C LYS A 119 -24.37 11.41 16.99
N THR A 120 -23.28 12.13 17.13
CA THR A 120 -22.71 12.43 18.45
C THR A 120 -23.76 12.98 19.40
N GLY A 121 -23.85 12.43 20.61
CA GLY A 121 -24.86 12.80 21.62
C GLY A 121 -26.24 12.18 21.41
N GLN A 122 -26.43 11.32 20.41
CA GLN A 122 -27.70 10.59 20.23
C GLN A 122 -27.85 9.50 21.29
N LEU A 123 -29.04 9.38 21.89
CA LEU A 123 -29.38 8.31 22.84
C LEU A 123 -29.44 6.96 22.10
N LEU A 124 -28.67 6.00 22.59
CA LEU A 124 -28.53 4.66 22.01
C LEU A 124 -29.28 3.61 22.81
N ALA A 125 -29.15 3.66 24.12
CA ALA A 125 -29.78 2.69 25.03
C ALA A 125 -30.05 3.32 26.40
N LYS A 126 -30.97 2.71 27.13
CA LYS A 126 -31.34 3.07 28.50
C LYS A 126 -31.23 1.86 29.41
N LEU A 127 -30.55 2.05 30.52
CA LEU A 127 -30.54 1.08 31.63
C LEU A 127 -31.77 1.32 32.55
N ASN A 128 -32.00 0.41 33.46
CA ASN A 128 -33.08 0.54 34.45
C ASN A 128 -32.82 1.72 35.41
N THR A 129 -33.63 2.75 35.32
CA THR A 129 -33.53 4.00 36.10
C THR A 129 -34.56 4.09 37.21
N SER A 130 -35.45 3.08 37.36
CA SER A 130 -36.62 3.15 38.24
C SER A 130 -36.28 3.52 39.69
N LEU A 131 -35.21 2.95 40.25
CA LEU A 131 -34.79 3.25 41.60
C LEU A 131 -34.20 4.65 41.73
N VAL A 132 -33.35 5.05 40.79
CA VAL A 132 -32.72 6.38 40.79
C VAL A 132 -33.76 7.47 40.60
N GLU A 133 -34.74 7.26 39.71
CA GLU A 133 -35.85 8.20 39.51
C GLU A 133 -36.71 8.41 40.78
N LYS A 134 -36.99 7.32 41.52
CA LYS A 134 -37.69 7.40 42.83
C LYS A 134 -36.88 8.17 43.85
N ASN A 135 -35.58 7.89 43.97
CA ASN A 135 -34.68 8.59 44.84
C ASN A 135 -34.56 10.12 44.52
N ILE A 136 -34.50 10.44 43.24
CA ILE A 136 -34.52 11.82 42.77
C ILE A 136 -35.78 12.54 43.22
N ASN A 137 -36.96 11.92 43.07
CA ASN A 137 -38.24 12.49 43.45
C ASN A 137 -38.35 12.67 44.98
N GLU A 138 -37.84 11.73 45.77
CA GLU A 138 -37.75 11.81 47.22
C GLU A 138 -36.90 13.01 47.66
N VAL A 139 -35.66 13.11 47.13
CA VAL A 139 -34.77 14.23 47.46
C VAL A 139 -35.33 15.56 47.01
N LYS A 140 -35.99 15.65 45.84
CA LYS A 140 -36.67 16.88 45.40
C LYS A 140 -37.74 17.31 46.39
N THR A 141 -38.53 16.38 46.96
CA THR A 141 -39.54 16.72 47.95
C THR A 141 -38.91 17.22 49.26
N GLN A 142 -37.83 16.56 49.69
CA GLN A 142 -37.07 17.00 50.88
C GLN A 142 -36.45 18.39 50.67
N LEU A 143 -35.88 18.63 49.50
CA LEU A 143 -35.25 19.93 49.14
C LEU A 143 -36.31 21.06 49.15
N ALA A 144 -37.46 20.85 48.53
CA ALA A 144 -38.55 21.86 48.53
C ALA A 144 -39.01 22.22 49.94
N TYR A 145 -39.06 21.24 50.85
CA TYR A 145 -39.34 21.49 52.27
C TYR A 145 -38.22 22.29 52.92
N ALA A 146 -36.97 21.88 52.75
CA ALA A 146 -35.82 22.58 53.30
C ALA A 146 -35.69 24.02 52.80
N GLU A 147 -35.92 24.26 51.51
CA GLU A 147 -35.93 25.61 50.90
C GLU A 147 -37.02 26.48 51.55
N THR A 148 -38.19 25.93 51.79
CA THR A 148 -39.30 26.64 52.45
C THR A 148 -38.89 27.03 53.87
N MET A 149 -38.24 26.12 54.62
CA MET A 149 -37.79 26.36 55.98
C MET A 149 -36.63 27.37 56.03
N PHE A 150 -35.68 27.22 55.10
CA PHE A 150 -34.58 28.19 54.95
C PHE A 150 -35.09 29.61 54.64
N LYS A 151 -36.06 29.73 53.72
CA LYS A 151 -36.67 31.01 53.39
C LYS A 151 -37.27 31.66 54.63
N LYS A 152 -38.05 30.93 55.43
CA LYS A 152 -38.64 31.41 56.67
C LYS A 152 -37.56 31.83 57.68
N GLN A 153 -36.50 31.01 57.83
CA GLN A 153 -35.42 31.27 58.79
C GLN A 153 -34.61 32.50 58.35
N LYS A 154 -34.40 32.71 57.04
CA LYS A 154 -33.75 33.85 56.45
C LYS A 154 -34.54 35.15 56.72
N GLU A 155 -35.88 35.12 56.49
CA GLU A 155 -36.75 36.26 56.77
C GLU A 155 -36.76 36.66 58.27
N LEU A 156 -36.67 35.72 59.21
CA LEU A 156 -36.54 36.00 60.65
C LEU A 156 -35.18 36.58 60.97
N TRP A 157 -34.08 36.01 60.43
CA TRP A 157 -32.72 36.47 60.63
C TRP A 157 -32.52 37.92 60.13
N GLU A 158 -33.06 38.26 58.95
CA GLU A 158 -33.03 39.60 58.37
C GLU A 158 -33.75 40.61 59.26
N LYS A 159 -34.73 40.15 60.08
CA LYS A 159 -35.39 40.96 61.08
C LYS A 159 -34.73 40.96 62.46
N ASN A 160 -33.53 40.41 62.59
CA ASN A 160 -32.81 40.19 63.85
C ASN A 160 -33.56 39.29 64.83
N ILE A 161 -34.40 38.34 64.36
CA ILE A 161 -35.16 37.38 65.16
C ILE A 161 -34.55 36.01 65.01
N GLY A 162 -34.14 35.36 66.08
CA GLY A 162 -33.56 34.00 66.05
C GLY A 162 -32.04 33.97 66.20
N SER A 163 -31.40 32.79 66.04
CA SER A 163 -29.96 32.64 66.20
C SER A 163 -29.32 32.43 64.80
N GLU A 164 -28.09 32.95 64.65
CA GLU A 164 -27.27 32.70 63.48
C GLU A 164 -27.11 31.21 63.15
N ARG A 165 -26.98 30.42 64.20
CA ARG A 165 -26.89 28.95 64.07
C ARG A 165 -28.09 28.36 63.34
N GLN A 166 -29.31 28.78 63.71
CA GLN A 166 -30.54 28.26 63.04
C GLN A 166 -30.61 28.64 61.56
N TYR A 167 -30.15 29.84 61.24
CA TYR A 167 -30.04 30.31 59.85
C TYR A 167 -29.00 29.47 59.07
N LEU A 168 -27.80 29.25 59.65
CA LEU A 168 -26.74 28.46 59.01
C LEU A 168 -27.10 26.99 58.90
N ASP A 169 -27.74 26.40 59.91
CA ASP A 169 -28.23 25.02 59.88
C ASP A 169 -29.25 24.82 58.73
N ALA A 170 -30.21 25.72 58.58
CA ALA A 170 -31.20 25.67 57.50
C ALA A 170 -30.56 25.86 56.11
N LYS A 171 -29.57 26.76 56.02
CA LYS A 171 -28.81 26.95 54.78
C LYS A 171 -28.03 25.68 54.39
N ASN A 172 -27.27 25.13 55.36
CA ASN A 172 -26.49 23.91 55.14
C ASN A 172 -27.37 22.69 54.74
N GLN A 173 -28.60 22.61 55.28
CA GLN A 173 -29.54 21.55 54.91
C GLN A 173 -29.98 21.67 53.43
N VAL A 174 -30.22 22.87 52.92
CA VAL A 174 -30.53 23.10 51.50
C VAL A 174 -29.37 22.73 50.62
N GLU A 175 -28.15 23.23 50.93
CA GLU A 175 -26.94 22.94 50.16
C GLU A 175 -26.63 21.44 50.13
N SER A 176 -26.79 20.71 51.25
CA SER A 176 -26.59 19.25 51.33
C SER A 176 -27.56 18.49 50.42
N LEU A 177 -28.85 18.88 50.44
CA LEU A 177 -29.87 18.26 49.60
C LEU A 177 -29.71 18.58 48.10
N GLN A 178 -29.24 19.80 47.78
CA GLN A 178 -28.88 20.18 46.41
C GLN A 178 -27.75 19.31 45.88
N ASN A 179 -26.67 19.16 46.64
CA ASN A 179 -25.54 18.31 46.27
C ASN A 179 -25.95 16.82 46.09
N LYS A 180 -26.83 16.33 46.98
CA LYS A 180 -27.38 14.98 46.86
C LYS A 180 -28.24 14.81 45.62
N LEU A 181 -29.05 15.80 45.28
CA LEU A 181 -29.86 15.80 44.07
C LEU A 181 -28.99 15.79 42.81
N GLU A 182 -27.94 16.59 42.77
CA GLU A 182 -26.97 16.64 41.68
C GLU A 182 -26.27 15.27 41.47
N THR A 183 -25.85 14.65 42.57
CA THR A 183 -25.24 13.29 42.51
C THR A 183 -26.20 12.26 41.89
N LEU A 184 -27.48 12.24 42.33
CA LEU A 184 -28.48 11.32 41.77
C LEU A 184 -28.79 11.62 40.30
N GLN A 185 -28.81 12.91 39.92
CA GLN A 185 -29.01 13.28 38.52
C GLN A 185 -27.81 12.85 37.63
N ALA A 186 -26.59 12.98 38.15
CA ALA A 186 -25.41 12.44 37.47
C ALA A 186 -25.51 10.92 37.27
N GLN A 187 -25.91 10.19 38.32
CA GLN A 187 -26.13 8.74 38.24
C GLN A 187 -27.22 8.36 37.24
N TYR A 188 -28.32 9.15 37.19
CA TYR A 188 -29.35 8.98 36.16
C TYR A 188 -28.81 9.18 34.76
N LYS A 189 -28.01 10.26 34.54
CA LYS A 189 -27.40 10.51 33.24
C LYS A 189 -26.46 9.39 32.80
N MET A 190 -25.66 8.81 33.69
CA MET A 190 -24.80 7.67 33.42
C MET A 190 -25.57 6.39 33.00
N SER A 191 -26.89 6.31 33.37
CA SER A 191 -27.76 5.20 32.96
C SER A 191 -28.34 5.39 31.56
N LEU A 192 -28.14 6.54 30.93
CA LEU A 192 -28.52 6.85 29.56
C LEU A 192 -27.27 6.82 28.68
N ILE A 193 -27.24 5.88 27.76
CA ILE A 193 -26.04 5.61 26.96
C ILE A 193 -26.15 6.39 25.65
N TYR A 194 -25.19 7.29 25.43
CA TYR A 194 -25.13 8.16 24.25
C TYR A 194 -23.97 7.83 23.33
N SER A 195 -24.12 8.17 22.05
CA SER A 195 -23.02 8.03 21.08
C SER A 195 -21.94 9.10 21.29
N PRO A 196 -20.65 8.72 21.43
CA PRO A 196 -19.55 9.68 21.52
C PRO A 196 -19.16 10.26 20.16
N LEU A 197 -19.55 9.61 19.05
CA LEU A 197 -19.19 10.01 17.70
C LEU A 197 -20.39 9.88 16.73
N SER A 198 -20.27 10.49 15.57
CA SER A 198 -21.21 10.32 14.47
C SER A 198 -20.75 9.19 13.55
N GLY A 199 -21.61 8.21 13.27
CA GLY A 199 -21.24 7.04 12.50
C GLY A 199 -22.40 6.10 12.27
N TYR A 200 -22.11 4.85 12.04
CA TYR A 200 -23.07 3.77 11.86
C TYR A 200 -22.95 2.75 13.00
N VAL A 201 -24.07 2.24 13.47
CA VAL A 201 -24.10 1.11 14.41
C VAL A 201 -23.69 -0.13 13.62
N GLU A 202 -22.50 -0.65 13.87
CA GLU A 202 -21.99 -1.83 13.16
C GLU A 202 -22.57 -3.12 13.75
N THR A 203 -22.54 -3.24 15.08
CA THR A 203 -23.02 -4.43 15.78
C THR A 203 -23.63 -4.06 17.11
N ILE A 204 -24.73 -4.70 17.49
CA ILE A 204 -25.33 -4.64 18.82
C ILE A 204 -25.08 -5.98 19.53
N ILE A 205 -24.14 -5.96 20.50
CA ILE A 205 -23.63 -7.17 21.18
C ILE A 205 -24.60 -7.61 22.27
N GLN A 206 -25.14 -6.66 23.07
CA GLN A 206 -26.05 -6.94 24.18
C GLN A 206 -27.47 -6.60 23.82
N LYS A 207 -28.43 -7.37 24.34
CA LYS A 207 -29.85 -7.24 24.01
C LYS A 207 -30.64 -6.67 25.18
N LYS A 208 -31.83 -6.15 24.86
CA LYS A 208 -32.82 -5.74 25.86
C LYS A 208 -33.09 -6.86 26.85
N GLY A 209 -33.06 -6.53 28.15
CA GLY A 209 -33.26 -7.47 29.24
C GLY A 209 -31.95 -8.03 29.85
N GLU A 210 -30.83 -7.91 29.16
CA GLU A 210 -29.53 -8.34 29.65
C GLU A 210 -28.95 -7.36 30.69
N LEU A 211 -28.05 -7.86 31.53
CA LEU A 211 -27.31 -7.05 32.51
C LEU A 211 -26.06 -6.49 31.83
N ALA A 212 -25.96 -5.18 31.78
CA ALA A 212 -24.78 -4.47 31.30
C ALA A 212 -23.97 -3.92 32.46
N SER A 213 -22.64 -3.93 32.32
CA SER A 213 -21.68 -3.46 33.34
C SER A 213 -20.52 -2.70 32.70
N PRO A 214 -19.86 -1.82 33.44
CA PRO A 214 -18.67 -1.13 32.95
C PRO A 214 -17.62 -2.12 32.43
N GLY A 215 -17.05 -1.82 31.24
CA GLY A 215 -16.10 -2.69 30.55
C GLY A 215 -16.72 -3.77 29.66
N MET A 216 -18.04 -4.03 29.76
CA MET A 216 -18.75 -4.90 28.83
C MET A 216 -19.21 -4.08 27.61
N GLN A 217 -18.83 -4.53 26.40
CA GLN A 217 -19.24 -3.89 25.16
C GLN A 217 -20.73 -4.12 24.91
N LEU A 218 -21.47 -3.03 24.71
CA LEU A 218 -22.90 -3.05 24.39
C LEU A 218 -23.12 -3.02 22.88
N MET A 219 -22.42 -2.14 22.19
CA MET A 219 -22.47 -2.02 20.73
C MET A 219 -21.19 -1.35 20.20
N GLN A 220 -20.97 -1.47 18.89
CA GLN A 220 -19.88 -0.84 18.17
C GLN A 220 -20.45 0.22 17.22
N ILE A 221 -19.82 1.39 17.21
CA ILE A 221 -20.14 2.49 16.29
C ILE A 221 -18.87 2.81 15.48
N VAL A 222 -19.05 2.90 14.16
CA VAL A 222 -17.97 3.15 13.22
C VAL A 222 -18.25 4.40 12.40
N GLY A 223 -17.33 5.37 12.44
CA GLY A 223 -17.36 6.57 11.61
C GLY A 223 -16.80 6.25 10.23
N LEU A 224 -17.62 6.42 9.18
CA LEU A 224 -17.21 6.11 7.81
C LEU A 224 -16.85 7.35 6.97
N ASP A 225 -17.00 8.56 7.49
CA ASP A 225 -16.81 9.79 6.73
C ASP A 225 -15.32 10.04 6.43
N LYS A 226 -14.44 9.70 7.38
CA LYS A 226 -12.98 9.74 7.24
C LYS A 226 -12.38 8.39 7.52
N MET A 227 -11.49 7.98 6.63
CA MET A 227 -10.85 6.69 6.68
C MET A 227 -9.34 6.84 6.62
N LYS A 228 -8.60 5.88 7.16
CA LYS A 228 -7.14 5.81 7.11
C LYS A 228 -6.71 4.57 6.36
N VAL A 229 -5.87 4.73 5.36
CA VAL A 229 -5.15 3.61 4.76
C VAL A 229 -3.87 3.44 5.53
N THR A 230 -3.71 2.29 6.18
CA THR A 230 -2.50 1.91 6.92
C THR A 230 -1.75 0.85 6.14
N ALA A 231 -0.56 1.17 5.63
CA ALA A 231 0.30 0.23 4.92
C ALA A 231 1.60 -0.03 5.68
N LYS A 232 2.17 -1.22 5.50
CA LYS A 232 3.48 -1.61 6.02
C LYS A 232 4.49 -1.56 4.90
N ILE A 233 5.54 -0.77 5.08
CA ILE A 233 6.59 -0.51 4.08
C ILE A 233 7.92 -1.02 4.61
N SER A 234 8.73 -1.64 3.74
CA SER A 234 10.06 -2.13 4.12
C SER A 234 10.97 -1.00 4.60
N GLU A 235 11.77 -1.26 5.65
CA GLU A 235 12.73 -0.31 6.23
C GLU A 235 13.74 0.26 5.21
N VAL A 236 13.96 -0.43 4.09
CA VAL A 236 14.84 0.02 2.99
C VAL A 236 14.37 1.36 2.41
N TYR A 237 13.07 1.64 2.45
CA TYR A 237 12.48 2.88 1.94
C TYR A 237 12.39 4.00 2.97
N LEU A 238 12.80 3.76 4.22
CA LEU A 238 12.74 4.77 5.28
C LEU A 238 13.50 6.07 4.97
N PRO A 239 14.67 6.04 4.27
CA PRO A 239 15.38 7.27 3.92
C PRO A 239 14.70 8.14 2.86
N VAL A 240 13.75 7.59 2.11
CA VAL A 240 13.13 8.26 0.93
C VAL A 240 11.63 8.54 1.09
N VAL A 241 11.01 8.03 2.14
CA VAL A 241 9.58 8.25 2.43
C VAL A 241 9.44 9.25 3.58
N HIS A 242 8.73 10.36 3.33
CA HIS A 242 8.55 11.43 4.31
C HIS A 242 7.07 11.76 4.53
N GLU A 243 6.74 12.26 5.72
CA GLU A 243 5.42 12.83 5.96
C GLU A 243 5.22 14.04 5.03
N GLY A 244 4.03 14.12 4.43
CA GLY A 244 3.71 15.14 3.42
C GLY A 244 3.95 14.71 1.98
N ASP A 245 4.67 13.61 1.71
CA ASP A 245 4.85 13.09 0.36
C ASP A 245 3.51 12.74 -0.26
N THR A 246 3.26 13.27 -1.46
CA THR A 246 2.02 12.99 -2.19
C THR A 246 2.07 11.60 -2.82
N VAL A 247 1.15 10.75 -2.41
CA VAL A 247 1.03 9.38 -2.89
C VAL A 247 -0.29 9.15 -3.61
N LYS A 248 -0.35 8.11 -4.43
CA LYS A 248 -1.60 7.63 -5.03
C LYS A 248 -2.10 6.45 -4.21
N VAL A 249 -3.36 6.54 -3.80
CA VAL A 249 -4.08 5.46 -3.10
C VAL A 249 -5.17 4.95 -4.03
N TYR A 250 -5.24 3.66 -4.23
CA TYR A 250 -6.31 3.01 -4.97
C TYR A 250 -6.75 1.71 -4.30
N PHE A 251 -7.93 1.25 -4.66
CA PHE A 251 -8.53 0.05 -4.10
C PHE A 251 -8.72 -0.98 -5.21
N PRO A 252 -8.12 -2.17 -5.13
CA PRO A 252 -8.28 -3.21 -6.17
C PRO A 252 -9.75 -3.58 -6.43
N SER A 253 -10.61 -3.50 -5.40
CA SER A 253 -12.05 -3.73 -5.53
C SER A 253 -12.81 -2.59 -6.22
N TYR A 254 -12.21 -1.38 -6.31
CA TYR A 254 -12.79 -0.18 -6.92
C TYR A 254 -11.71 0.57 -7.70
N PRO A 255 -11.27 0.06 -8.86
CA PRO A 255 -10.13 0.61 -9.61
C PRO A 255 -10.32 2.06 -10.09
N GLU A 256 -11.59 2.49 -10.24
CA GLU A 256 -11.96 3.85 -10.63
C GLU A 256 -11.79 4.86 -9.49
N ILE A 257 -11.70 4.41 -8.24
CA ILE A 257 -11.51 5.27 -7.08
C ILE A 257 -10.01 5.42 -6.80
N VAL A 258 -9.46 6.56 -7.22
CA VAL A 258 -8.05 6.90 -7.00
C VAL A 258 -7.95 8.22 -6.24
N PHE A 259 -7.24 8.19 -5.13
CA PHE A 259 -6.93 9.39 -4.34
C PHE A 259 -5.47 9.78 -4.54
N LYS A 260 -5.23 11.10 -4.62
CA LYS A 260 -3.90 11.68 -4.44
C LYS A 260 -3.92 12.43 -3.12
N ARG A 261 -3.21 11.93 -2.12
CA ARG A 261 -3.20 12.47 -0.76
C ARG A 261 -1.78 12.45 -0.20
N PRO A 262 -1.46 13.36 0.71
CA PRO A 262 -0.18 13.30 1.41
C PRO A 262 -0.17 12.15 2.41
N ILE A 263 1.02 11.63 2.68
CA ILE A 263 1.27 10.77 3.83
C ILE A 263 1.02 11.61 5.08
N THR A 264 0.08 11.16 5.91
CA THR A 264 -0.34 11.89 7.12
C THR A 264 0.51 11.52 8.34
N ARG A 265 1.07 10.31 8.33
CA ARG A 265 1.88 9.82 9.45
C ARG A 265 2.82 8.70 9.02
N ILE A 266 4.03 8.70 9.59
CA ILE A 266 4.99 7.61 9.53
C ILE A 266 5.22 7.08 10.94
N GLY A 267 5.14 5.75 11.10
CA GLY A 267 5.39 5.09 12.38
C GLY A 267 6.84 5.23 12.82
N HIS A 268 7.06 5.59 14.08
CA HIS A 268 8.41 5.78 14.65
C HIS A 268 9.11 4.48 15.03
N VAL A 269 8.46 3.34 14.88
CA VAL A 269 8.99 2.03 15.24
C VAL A 269 8.97 1.10 14.04
N VAL A 270 10.11 0.46 13.78
CA VAL A 270 10.23 -0.62 12.79
C VAL A 270 9.86 -1.94 13.47
N ASP A 271 8.95 -2.69 12.86
CA ASP A 271 8.57 -4.02 13.30
C ASP A 271 9.76 -4.97 13.17
N LYS A 272 10.14 -5.62 14.27
CA LYS A 272 11.33 -6.47 14.34
C LYS A 272 11.19 -7.78 13.55
N GLN A 273 9.97 -8.28 13.35
CA GLN A 273 9.73 -9.57 12.71
C GLN A 273 9.81 -9.47 11.18
N ASN A 274 9.18 -8.44 10.61
CA ASN A 274 9.06 -8.28 9.17
C ASN A 274 9.85 -7.08 8.60
N ARG A 275 10.60 -6.35 9.44
CA ARG A 275 11.41 -5.21 9.06
C ARG A 275 10.62 -4.16 8.26
N THR A 276 9.44 -3.80 8.76
CA THR A 276 8.57 -2.81 8.15
C THR A 276 8.22 -1.68 9.11
N PHE A 277 7.94 -0.51 8.57
CA PHE A 277 7.34 0.60 9.31
C PHE A 277 5.94 0.91 8.75
N LYS A 278 5.09 1.50 9.58
CA LYS A 278 3.71 1.86 9.20
C LYS A 278 3.68 3.23 8.53
N VAL A 279 2.93 3.34 7.45
CA VAL A 279 2.59 4.61 6.80
C VAL A 279 1.08 4.74 6.77
N GLN A 280 0.58 5.93 7.08
CA GLN A 280 -0.85 6.22 7.09
C GLN A 280 -1.18 7.36 6.12
N VAL A 281 -2.28 7.19 5.41
CA VAL A 281 -2.83 8.17 4.48
C VAL A 281 -4.32 8.32 4.76
N THR A 282 -4.77 9.54 5.05
CA THR A 282 -6.20 9.81 5.28
C THR A 282 -6.91 10.02 3.95
N VAL A 283 -8.05 9.36 3.78
CA VAL A 283 -8.93 9.48 2.63
C VAL A 283 -10.37 9.80 3.07
N GLU A 284 -11.06 10.59 2.29
CA GLU A 284 -12.46 10.94 2.54
C GLU A 284 -13.39 9.95 1.83
N ASN A 285 -14.40 9.48 2.52
CA ASN A 285 -15.38 8.53 2.00
C ASN A 285 -16.75 9.21 1.75
N ASN A 286 -16.75 10.29 1.01
CA ASN A 286 -17.93 11.15 0.78
C ASN A 286 -19.15 10.39 0.19
N LYS A 287 -18.93 9.27 -0.49
CA LYS A 287 -19.99 8.45 -1.09
C LYS A 287 -20.42 7.28 -0.20
N GLY A 288 -19.76 7.03 0.93
CA GLY A 288 -20.04 5.90 1.81
C GLY A 288 -19.82 4.51 1.18
N ILE A 289 -19.09 4.44 0.07
CA ILE A 289 -18.85 3.18 -0.69
C ILE A 289 -17.72 2.38 -0.05
N LEU A 290 -16.72 3.07 0.45
CA LEU A 290 -15.55 2.42 1.08
C LEU A 290 -15.95 1.89 2.45
N LYS A 291 -15.55 0.67 2.75
CA LYS A 291 -15.79 0.00 4.03
C LYS A 291 -14.46 -0.30 4.73
N PRO A 292 -14.42 -0.33 6.07
CA PRO A 292 -13.25 -0.80 6.80
C PRO A 292 -12.80 -2.19 6.34
N ASN A 293 -11.53 -2.48 6.53
CA ASN A 293 -10.87 -3.73 6.14
C ASN A 293 -10.77 -3.98 4.62
N LEU A 294 -11.12 -3.01 3.78
CA LEU A 294 -10.82 -3.10 2.36
C LEU A 294 -9.31 -3.04 2.13
N LEU A 295 -8.83 -3.90 1.21
CA LEU A 295 -7.47 -3.83 0.73
C LEU A 295 -7.26 -2.54 -0.05
N ALA A 296 -6.17 -1.84 0.25
CA ALA A 296 -5.76 -0.63 -0.43
C ALA A 296 -4.30 -0.74 -0.87
N SER A 297 -3.97 -0.11 -1.99
CA SER A 297 -2.60 0.01 -2.48
C SER A 297 -2.18 1.46 -2.46
N ILE A 298 -0.98 1.72 -1.91
CA ILE A 298 -0.34 3.04 -1.90
C ILE A 298 0.85 2.99 -2.86
N VAL A 299 0.82 3.85 -3.88
CA VAL A 299 1.93 4.02 -4.84
C VAL A 299 2.73 5.23 -4.44
N ILE A 300 3.98 4.99 -4.07
CA ILE A 300 4.90 5.97 -3.50
C ILE A 300 6.05 6.21 -4.47
N ASN A 301 6.40 7.46 -4.66
CA ASN A 301 7.59 7.80 -5.45
C ASN A 301 8.84 7.49 -4.65
N ASN A 302 9.77 6.72 -5.25
CA ASN A 302 11.03 6.32 -4.65
C ASN A 302 12.21 7.14 -5.18
N TYR A 303 12.09 7.62 -6.42
CA TYR A 303 13.18 8.32 -7.10
C TYR A 303 12.66 9.19 -8.22
N ASN A 304 13.22 10.39 -8.35
CA ASN A 304 12.98 11.31 -9.47
C ASN A 304 14.32 11.80 -10.04
N SER A 305 14.37 11.92 -11.35
CA SER A 305 15.48 12.54 -12.06
C SER A 305 14.93 13.28 -13.28
N ASP A 306 15.37 14.50 -13.48
CA ASP A 306 14.95 15.34 -14.61
C ASP A 306 16.09 15.61 -15.61
N ASN A 307 17.31 15.09 -15.35
CA ASN A 307 18.51 15.51 -16.05
C ASN A 307 19.20 14.40 -16.85
N HIS A 308 18.55 13.26 -17.03
CA HIS A 308 19.17 12.11 -17.70
C HIS A 308 18.37 11.69 -18.95
N ILE A 309 19.10 11.04 -19.87
CA ILE A 309 18.47 10.42 -21.03
C ILE A 309 17.79 9.14 -20.58
N VAL A 310 16.55 8.92 -21.05
CA VAL A 310 15.78 7.73 -20.72
C VAL A 310 15.53 6.93 -21.99
N VAL A 311 15.93 5.67 -21.97
CA VAL A 311 15.81 4.74 -23.10
C VAL A 311 14.96 3.52 -22.74
N PRO A 312 14.31 2.86 -23.71
CA PRO A 312 13.68 1.58 -23.50
C PRO A 312 14.72 0.53 -23.05
N SER A 313 14.48 -0.14 -21.93
CA SER A 313 15.44 -1.11 -21.35
C SER A 313 15.81 -2.24 -22.32
N ARG A 314 14.92 -2.60 -23.26
CA ARG A 314 15.14 -3.63 -24.28
C ARG A 314 16.29 -3.31 -25.25
N LEU A 315 16.67 -2.04 -25.39
CA LEU A 315 17.74 -1.59 -26.30
C LEU A 315 19.13 -1.77 -25.71
N ILE A 316 19.19 -1.93 -24.40
CA ILE A 316 20.44 -2.05 -23.67
C ILE A 316 20.87 -3.51 -23.70
N ARG A 317 22.12 -3.71 -24.10
CA ARG A 317 22.81 -5.00 -24.14
C ARG A 317 24.00 -4.98 -23.20
N GLU A 318 24.49 -6.13 -22.87
CA GLU A 318 25.65 -6.30 -21.99
C GLU A 318 26.67 -7.24 -22.61
N ASP A 319 27.93 -6.89 -22.51
CA ASP A 319 29.06 -7.72 -22.86
C ASP A 319 30.11 -7.70 -21.73
N MET A 320 31.28 -8.31 -21.98
CA MET A 320 32.36 -8.35 -20.97
C MET A 320 32.92 -6.97 -20.59
N LYS A 321 32.66 -5.92 -21.37
CA LYS A 321 33.10 -4.55 -21.08
C LYS A 321 32.05 -3.71 -20.38
N GLY A 322 30.77 -4.16 -20.37
CA GLY A 322 29.66 -3.46 -19.71
C GLY A 322 28.41 -3.32 -20.56
N SER A 323 27.50 -2.48 -20.10
CA SER A 323 26.25 -2.21 -20.79
C SER A 323 26.45 -1.28 -21.97
N TYR A 324 25.79 -1.55 -23.08
CA TYR A 324 25.89 -0.75 -24.31
C TYR A 324 24.59 -0.72 -25.10
N LEU A 325 24.49 0.24 -26.01
CA LEU A 325 23.45 0.31 -27.03
C LEU A 325 24.06 0.72 -28.37
N TYR A 326 23.27 0.64 -29.44
CA TYR A 326 23.67 1.07 -30.75
C TYR A 326 23.07 2.44 -31.08
N VAL A 327 23.90 3.34 -31.60
CA VAL A 327 23.50 4.63 -32.14
C VAL A 327 23.79 4.66 -33.64
N ALA A 328 22.98 5.36 -34.40
CA ALA A 328 23.27 5.64 -35.81
C ALA A 328 24.09 6.93 -35.90
N GLN A 329 25.30 6.79 -36.42
CA GLN A 329 26.22 7.91 -36.64
C GLN A 329 26.40 8.12 -38.12
N LYS A 330 26.51 9.36 -38.53
CA LYS A 330 26.78 9.72 -39.92
C LYS A 330 28.28 9.63 -40.19
N ASP A 331 28.68 8.80 -41.15
CA ASP A 331 30.05 8.69 -41.66
C ASP A 331 30.06 9.06 -43.17
N GLY A 332 30.46 10.29 -43.48
CA GLY A 332 30.30 10.86 -44.80
C GLY A 332 28.84 10.92 -45.23
N ASP A 333 28.49 10.27 -46.35
CA ASP A 333 27.11 10.18 -46.87
C ASP A 333 26.32 8.97 -46.38
N ARG A 334 26.93 8.12 -45.51
CA ARG A 334 26.30 6.88 -45.04
C ARG A 334 26.00 6.96 -43.57
N TRP A 335 24.97 6.22 -43.14
CA TRP A 335 24.70 5.95 -41.76
C TRP A 335 25.36 4.64 -41.34
N VAL A 336 26.09 4.65 -40.20
CA VAL A 336 26.74 3.48 -39.63
C VAL A 336 26.31 3.28 -38.21
N ALA A 337 26.22 2.02 -37.81
CA ALA A 337 25.95 1.70 -36.42
C ALA A 337 27.22 1.85 -35.59
N GLN A 338 27.12 2.57 -34.50
CA GLN A 338 28.19 2.69 -33.52
C GLN A 338 27.76 2.07 -32.19
N LYS A 339 28.57 1.16 -31.67
CA LYS A 339 28.39 0.58 -30.35
C LYS A 339 28.84 1.59 -29.30
N LYS A 340 27.90 2.07 -28.45
CA LYS A 340 28.20 2.99 -27.37
C LYS A 340 28.03 2.32 -26.01
N TYR A 341 29.09 2.32 -25.23
CA TYR A 341 29.05 1.88 -23.82
C TYR A 341 28.44 2.98 -22.98
N ILE A 342 27.52 2.58 -22.09
CA ILE A 342 26.75 3.48 -21.24
C ILE A 342 26.88 3.07 -19.78
N THR A 343 26.74 4.04 -18.87
CA THR A 343 26.52 3.78 -17.46
C THR A 343 25.03 3.89 -17.17
N MET A 344 24.45 2.80 -16.72
CA MET A 344 23.04 2.75 -16.38
C MET A 344 22.76 3.35 -15.00
N GLY A 345 21.64 4.05 -14.88
CA GLY A 345 21.03 4.44 -13.62
C GLY A 345 19.94 3.46 -13.22
N LYS A 346 18.82 4.00 -12.76
CA LYS A 346 17.64 3.24 -12.36
C LYS A 346 16.86 2.73 -13.57
N SER A 347 16.16 1.61 -13.37
CA SER A 347 15.27 1.03 -14.37
C SER A 347 13.88 0.81 -13.78
N TYR A 348 12.86 1.29 -14.46
CA TYR A 348 11.46 1.15 -14.04
C TYR A 348 10.51 1.07 -15.22
N ARG A 349 9.56 0.12 -15.20
CA ARG A 349 8.53 -0.08 -16.24
C ARG A 349 9.08 -0.07 -17.68
N GLN A 350 10.12 -0.91 -17.93
CA GLN A 350 10.76 -1.06 -19.25
C GLN A 350 11.52 0.18 -19.75
N LYS A 351 11.76 1.16 -18.92
CA LYS A 351 12.59 2.32 -19.19
C LYS A 351 13.81 2.29 -18.27
N SER A 352 14.96 2.69 -18.82
CA SER A 352 16.21 2.77 -18.06
C SER A 352 16.81 4.17 -18.24
N GLU A 353 17.29 4.70 -17.16
CA GLU A 353 18.05 5.94 -17.10
C GLU A 353 19.50 5.69 -17.53
N VAL A 354 20.03 6.57 -18.36
CA VAL A 354 21.43 6.56 -18.79
C VAL A 354 22.13 7.73 -18.12
N LEU A 355 23.06 7.42 -17.20
CA LEU A 355 23.83 8.43 -16.44
C LEU A 355 24.96 9.02 -17.25
N SER A 356 25.60 8.24 -18.13
CA SER A 356 26.68 8.68 -19.00
C SER A 356 26.87 7.75 -20.20
N GLY A 357 27.62 8.21 -21.20
CA GLY A 357 27.92 7.45 -22.42
C GLY A 357 26.96 7.71 -23.58
N LEU A 358 25.93 8.53 -23.40
CA LEU A 358 25.01 8.95 -24.43
C LEU A 358 24.77 10.47 -24.32
N GLU A 359 24.74 11.16 -25.45
CA GLU A 359 24.54 12.61 -25.50
C GLU A 359 23.13 12.94 -26.03
N PRO A 360 22.50 14.04 -25.58
CA PRO A 360 21.24 14.50 -26.15
C PRO A 360 21.43 14.82 -27.64
N GLY A 361 20.49 14.36 -28.46
CA GLY A 361 20.52 14.56 -29.92
C GLY A 361 21.07 13.36 -30.69
N GLU A 362 21.70 12.38 -30.05
CA GLU A 362 22.15 11.17 -30.73
C GLU A 362 20.97 10.29 -31.18
N GLN A 363 21.14 9.60 -32.29
CA GLN A 363 20.11 8.74 -32.86
C GLN A 363 20.28 7.31 -32.37
N ILE A 364 19.43 6.89 -31.41
CA ILE A 364 19.44 5.54 -30.86
C ILE A 364 18.68 4.60 -31.79
N ILE A 365 19.24 3.45 -32.10
CA ILE A 365 18.59 2.43 -32.92
C ILE A 365 17.53 1.72 -32.06
N THR A 366 16.25 1.90 -32.39
CA THR A 366 15.11 1.36 -31.63
C THR A 366 14.50 0.10 -32.20
N ASP A 367 14.60 -0.09 -33.54
CA ASP A 367 14.21 -1.31 -34.21
C ASP A 367 15.35 -1.82 -35.12
N GLY A 368 15.42 -3.12 -35.35
CA GLY A 368 16.48 -3.76 -36.10
C GLY A 368 17.80 -3.96 -35.32
N PHE A 369 17.91 -3.39 -34.10
CA PHE A 369 19.15 -3.43 -33.29
C PHE A 369 19.67 -4.84 -32.96
N ASN A 370 18.81 -5.87 -33.08
CA ASN A 370 19.20 -7.27 -32.86
C ASN A 370 20.15 -7.82 -33.95
N ASN A 371 20.05 -7.27 -35.12
CA ASN A 371 20.81 -7.74 -36.31
C ASN A 371 22.01 -6.80 -36.60
N VAL A 372 22.12 -5.71 -35.83
CA VAL A 372 23.18 -4.72 -36.05
C VAL A 372 24.46 -5.11 -35.32
N THR A 373 25.59 -4.96 -36.01
CA THR A 373 26.93 -5.07 -35.45
C THR A 373 27.62 -3.71 -35.53
N ASP A 374 28.67 -3.52 -34.74
CA ASP A 374 29.47 -2.30 -34.76
C ASP A 374 30.06 -2.05 -36.13
N GLY A 375 29.91 -0.84 -36.67
CA GLY A 375 30.37 -0.47 -38.03
C GLY A 375 29.41 -0.87 -39.17
N ALA A 376 28.27 -1.53 -38.92
CA ALA A 376 27.34 -1.92 -39.95
C ALA A 376 26.70 -0.72 -40.65
N VAL A 377 26.62 -0.76 -41.99
CA VAL A 377 25.93 0.27 -42.79
C VAL A 377 24.43 0.18 -42.58
N LEU A 378 23.79 1.30 -42.31
CA LEU A 378 22.38 1.41 -41.95
C LEU A 378 21.55 2.09 -43.05
N GLN A 379 20.33 1.62 -43.20
CA GLN A 379 19.27 2.30 -43.91
C GLN A 379 18.19 2.69 -42.92
N ILE A 380 18.14 3.98 -42.55
CA ILE A 380 17.11 4.49 -41.63
C ILE A 380 15.78 4.44 -42.36
N VAL A 381 14.79 3.82 -41.76
CA VAL A 381 13.40 3.75 -42.22
C VAL A 381 12.51 4.43 -41.17
N ASP A 382 11.49 5.15 -41.65
CA ASP A 382 10.54 5.87 -40.78
C ASP A 382 9.64 4.93 -39.97
#